data_193255a5f7928f62cd7904aa5c97f0b6
#
_entry.id   193255a5f7928f62cd7904aa5c97f0b6
#
_cell.length_a   1.000
_cell.length_b   1.000
_cell.length_c   1.000
_cell.angle_alpha   90.00
_cell.angle_beta   90.00
_cell.angle_gamma   90.00
#
_symmetry.space_group_name_H-M   'P 1'
#
loop_
_entity.id
_entity.type
_entity.pdbx_description
1 polymer ?
#
loop_
_entity_poly.entity_id
_entity_poly.type
_entity_poly.pdbx_seq_one_letter_code
_entity_poly.pdbx_strand_id
1 'polypeptide(L)'
;MKSIPSLVLALAFCLSSNGSNALAGPFEKSAEKLDLRIRRASERFVEMQAEPKKRIPADLLAQAHGIIILHKVKAGLGIGGEAGNGVAMVRSKTTGAWSAPAFIASAEGSYGLQIGAQESVIIYLLMNESALKPLLGGSLDIGVDVAATAGPADTGGKIDTTTMQAPILVYSSAEGLFAGAAFKGGGILPAQKNNELYYGRNMNDILFDPAIRPTAT
;
A
#
# COMPACT_ATOMS: atom_id res chain seq x y z
N MET A 1 21.14 6.62 -10.41
CA MET A 1 19.86 6.01 -10.83
C MET A 1 19.81 4.59 -10.28
N LYS A 2 19.43 4.43 -9.00
CA LYS A 2 19.47 3.12 -8.32
C LYS A 2 18.10 2.83 -7.72
N SER A 3 17.51 1.70 -8.09
CA SER A 3 16.54 0.87 -7.37
C SER A 3 15.04 1.20 -7.32
N ILE A 4 14.49 2.09 -8.13
CA ILE A 4 13.04 2.11 -8.40
C ILE A 4 12.58 0.84 -9.18
N PRO A 5 13.41 0.21 -10.04
CA PRO A 5 12.98 -0.94 -10.83
C PRO A 5 12.53 -2.16 -10.01
N SER A 6 13.01 -2.35 -8.77
CA SER A 6 12.69 -3.55 -8.01
C SER A 6 11.25 -3.60 -7.49
N LEU A 7 10.70 -2.47 -7.01
CA LEU A 7 9.32 -2.43 -6.53
C LEU A 7 8.32 -2.38 -7.71
N VAL A 8 8.61 -1.54 -8.71
CA VAL A 8 7.81 -1.46 -9.93
C VAL A 8 7.88 -2.79 -10.70
N LEU A 9 9.05 -3.43 -10.74
CA LEU A 9 9.22 -4.74 -11.34
C LEU A 9 8.49 -5.84 -10.55
N ALA A 10 8.45 -5.76 -9.21
CA ALA A 10 7.68 -6.70 -8.40
C ALA A 10 6.18 -6.55 -8.63
N LEU A 11 5.67 -5.32 -8.76
CA LEU A 11 4.28 -5.04 -9.12
C LEU A 11 4.01 -5.35 -10.61
N ALA A 12 4.98 -5.09 -11.50
CA ALA A 12 4.85 -5.36 -12.94
C ALA A 12 5.10 -6.82 -13.32
N PHE A 13 5.96 -7.55 -12.59
CA PHE A 13 6.16 -8.99 -12.78
C PHE A 13 4.90 -9.79 -12.47
N CYS A 14 4.01 -9.23 -11.63
CA CYS A 14 2.67 -9.74 -11.44
C CYS A 14 1.80 -9.68 -12.72
N LEU A 15 2.25 -8.99 -13.76
CA LEU A 15 1.46 -8.70 -14.98
C LEU A 15 1.87 -9.52 -16.21
N SER A 16 2.96 -10.30 -16.16
CA SER A 16 3.57 -10.86 -17.39
C SER A 16 3.41 -12.36 -17.61
N SER A 17 2.56 -13.06 -16.86
CA SER A 17 2.31 -14.47 -17.11
C SER A 17 0.96 -14.69 -17.80
N ASN A 18 0.98 -14.77 -19.13
CA ASN A 18 -0.14 -15.26 -19.93
C ASN A 18 -0.19 -16.79 -19.86
N GLY A 19 -1.27 -17.34 -19.40
CA GLY A 19 -1.49 -18.79 -19.41
C GLY A 19 -2.94 -19.21 -19.24
N SER A 20 -3.55 -19.55 -20.37
CA SER A 20 -4.62 -20.53 -20.58
C SER A 20 -5.97 -20.39 -19.86
N ASN A 21 -6.97 -19.96 -20.63
CA ASN A 21 -8.40 -20.14 -20.41
C ASN A 21 -8.79 -21.60 -20.13
N ALA A 22 -9.38 -21.87 -18.97
CA ALA A 22 -10.36 -22.94 -18.83
C ALA A 22 -11.26 -22.70 -17.61
N LEU A 23 -12.56 -22.61 -17.86
CA LEU A 23 -13.69 -22.63 -16.92
C LEU A 23 -13.99 -21.31 -16.18
N ALA A 24 -14.64 -20.40 -16.92
CA ALA A 24 -15.28 -19.20 -16.43
C ALA A 24 -16.44 -19.51 -15.45
N GLY A 25 -16.15 -19.42 -14.13
CA GLY A 25 -17.13 -19.49 -13.05
C GLY A 25 -17.20 -18.18 -12.26
N PRO A 26 -18.09 -18.04 -11.28
CA PRO A 26 -18.21 -16.83 -10.44
C PRO A 26 -16.91 -16.45 -9.74
N PHE A 27 -15.94 -17.35 -9.65
CA PHE A 27 -14.61 -17.12 -9.06
C PHE A 27 -13.67 -16.29 -9.98
N GLU A 28 -13.72 -16.46 -11.31
CA GLU A 28 -12.87 -15.71 -12.24
C GLU A 28 -13.12 -14.20 -12.21
N LYS A 29 -14.40 -13.77 -12.19
CA LYS A 29 -14.73 -12.34 -12.11
C LYS A 29 -14.20 -11.67 -10.86
N SER A 30 -14.03 -12.40 -9.78
CA SER A 30 -13.48 -11.90 -8.53
C SER A 30 -11.96 -11.84 -8.55
N ALA A 31 -11.29 -12.84 -9.14
CA ALA A 31 -9.84 -12.85 -9.34
C ALA A 31 -9.40 -11.75 -10.31
N GLU A 32 -10.11 -11.55 -11.42
CA GLU A 32 -9.87 -10.43 -12.36
C GLU A 32 -9.96 -9.06 -11.66
N LYS A 33 -10.95 -8.87 -10.78
CA LYS A 33 -11.06 -7.62 -10.01
C LYS A 33 -9.89 -7.42 -9.06
N LEU A 34 -9.36 -8.48 -8.49
CA LEU A 34 -8.20 -8.43 -7.61
C LEU A 34 -6.92 -8.16 -8.41
N ASP A 35 -6.79 -8.74 -9.59
CA ASP A 35 -5.71 -8.44 -10.52
C ASP A 35 -5.72 -6.95 -10.94
N LEU A 36 -6.91 -6.42 -11.30
CA LEU A 36 -7.07 -5.00 -11.57
C LEU A 36 -6.69 -4.11 -10.37
N ARG A 37 -6.91 -4.58 -9.14
CA ARG A 37 -6.47 -3.84 -7.94
C ARG A 37 -4.96 -3.77 -7.85
N ILE A 38 -4.24 -4.87 -8.13
CA ILE A 38 -2.78 -4.88 -8.18
C ILE A 38 -2.28 -3.93 -9.28
N ARG A 39 -2.87 -4.01 -10.49
CA ARG A 39 -2.52 -3.11 -11.61
C ARG A 39 -2.70 -1.64 -11.24
N ARG A 40 -3.86 -1.27 -10.70
CA ARG A 40 -4.14 0.10 -10.27
C ARG A 40 -3.17 0.58 -9.19
N ALA A 41 -2.82 -0.27 -8.22
CA ALA A 41 -1.84 0.08 -7.21
C ALA A 41 -0.46 0.39 -7.85
N SER A 42 -0.04 -0.43 -8.83
CA SER A 42 1.19 -0.20 -9.59
C SER A 42 1.14 1.10 -10.39
N GLU A 43 0.07 1.33 -11.14
CA GLU A 43 -0.13 2.53 -11.95
C GLU A 43 -0.08 3.80 -11.08
N ARG A 44 -0.81 3.81 -9.97
CA ARG A 44 -0.82 4.94 -9.04
C ARG A 44 0.53 5.19 -8.38
N PHE A 45 1.25 4.12 -8.05
CA PHE A 45 2.62 4.25 -7.56
C PHE A 45 3.53 4.91 -8.61
N VAL A 46 3.46 4.46 -9.87
CA VAL A 46 4.26 5.03 -10.98
C VAL A 46 3.89 6.50 -11.23
N GLU A 47 2.60 6.83 -11.23
CA GLU A 47 2.13 8.22 -11.36
C GLU A 47 2.71 9.12 -10.27
N MET A 48 2.65 8.69 -9.00
CA MET A 48 3.22 9.45 -7.89
C MET A 48 4.75 9.60 -8.00
N GLN A 49 5.44 8.57 -8.48
CA GLN A 49 6.88 8.63 -8.70
C GLN A 49 7.28 9.52 -9.88
N ALA A 50 6.40 9.74 -10.84
CA ALA A 50 6.63 10.66 -11.94
C ALA A 50 6.55 12.14 -11.52
N GLU A 51 5.83 12.45 -10.43
CA GLU A 51 5.62 13.81 -9.93
C GLU A 51 6.68 14.19 -8.89
N PRO A 52 7.59 15.16 -9.17
CA PRO A 52 8.70 15.47 -8.27
C PRO A 52 8.29 15.82 -6.84
N LYS A 53 7.16 16.51 -6.66
CA LYS A 53 6.66 16.92 -5.34
C LYS A 53 6.06 15.77 -4.52
N LYS A 54 5.71 14.66 -5.16
CA LYS A 54 5.10 13.48 -4.54
C LYS A 54 6.01 12.26 -4.58
N ARG A 55 7.11 12.36 -5.33
CA ARG A 55 8.08 11.29 -5.50
C ARG A 55 8.72 10.91 -4.17
N ILE A 56 8.73 9.62 -3.92
CA ILE A 56 9.42 9.03 -2.79
C ILE A 56 10.91 8.93 -3.14
N PRO A 57 11.82 9.47 -2.30
CA PRO A 57 13.26 9.33 -2.52
C PRO A 57 13.68 7.86 -2.63
N ALA A 58 14.55 7.58 -3.62
CA ALA A 58 15.00 6.21 -3.91
C ALA A 58 15.69 5.55 -2.71
N ASP A 59 16.42 6.33 -1.92
CA ASP A 59 17.12 5.85 -0.73
C ASP A 59 16.16 5.41 0.38
N LEU A 60 15.01 6.10 0.53
CA LEU A 60 13.98 5.70 1.49
C LEU A 60 13.25 4.43 1.02
N LEU A 61 12.95 4.32 -0.28
CA LEU A 61 12.41 3.08 -0.85
C LEU A 61 13.38 1.91 -0.67
N ALA A 62 14.68 2.16 -0.81
CA ALA A 62 15.70 1.14 -0.65
C ALA A 62 15.85 0.66 0.81
N GLN A 63 15.52 1.51 1.79
CA GLN A 63 15.59 1.21 3.21
C GLN A 63 14.27 0.63 3.77
N ALA A 64 13.16 0.80 3.06
CA ALA A 64 11.85 0.35 3.52
C ALA A 64 11.80 -1.17 3.71
N HIS A 65 11.28 -1.61 4.85
CA HIS A 65 11.01 -3.01 5.18
C HIS A 65 9.69 -3.49 4.59
N GLY A 66 8.75 -2.57 4.37
CA GLY A 66 7.47 -2.84 3.76
C GLY A 66 6.87 -1.60 3.11
N ILE A 67 5.89 -1.81 2.26
CA ILE A 67 5.11 -0.77 1.62
C ILE A 67 3.64 -1.15 1.61
N ILE A 68 2.80 -0.18 1.88
CA ILE A 68 1.35 -0.28 1.73
C ILE A 68 0.93 0.76 0.71
N ILE A 69 0.19 0.37 -0.31
CA ILE A 69 -0.42 1.26 -1.29
C ILE A 69 -1.92 1.14 -1.13
N LEU A 70 -2.55 2.19 -0.62
CA LEU A 70 -3.96 2.22 -0.25
C LEU A 70 -4.70 3.25 -1.08
N HIS A 71 -5.72 2.83 -1.81
CA HIS A 71 -6.69 3.70 -2.45
C HIS A 71 -7.84 3.94 -1.48
N LYS A 72 -8.06 5.19 -1.11
CA LYS A 72 -9.10 5.63 -0.17
C LYS A 72 -10.18 6.44 -0.88
N VAL A 73 -11.40 6.18 -0.53
CA VAL A 73 -12.57 6.97 -0.95
C VAL A 73 -13.24 7.50 0.30
N LYS A 74 -13.34 8.81 0.39
CA LYS A 74 -14.05 9.52 1.44
C LYS A 74 -15.36 10.08 0.87
N ALA A 75 -16.47 9.77 1.51
CA ALA A 75 -17.78 10.30 1.12
C ALA A 75 -18.56 10.72 2.35
N GLY A 76 -19.30 11.85 2.26
CA GLY A 76 -20.11 12.34 3.37
C GLY A 76 -21.02 13.48 3.02
N LEU A 77 -22.10 13.59 3.81
CA LEU A 77 -23.08 14.69 3.85
C LEU A 77 -23.32 15.01 5.33
N GLY A 78 -22.34 15.67 5.99
CA GLY A 78 -22.41 15.99 7.43
C GLY A 78 -21.93 14.87 8.36
N ILE A 79 -22.27 13.64 8.09
CA ILE A 79 -21.65 12.42 8.63
C ILE A 79 -21.05 11.69 7.44
N GLY A 80 -19.81 11.28 7.55
CA GLY A 80 -19.09 10.64 6.45
C GLY A 80 -18.42 9.36 6.89
N GLY A 81 -18.04 8.56 5.90
CA GLY A 81 -17.18 7.40 6.05
C GLY A 81 -16.03 7.48 5.07
N GLU A 82 -14.95 6.86 5.45
CA GLU A 82 -13.79 6.65 4.61
C GLU A 82 -13.53 5.15 4.52
N ALA A 83 -13.46 4.64 3.31
CA ALA A 83 -13.15 3.26 3.05
C ALA A 83 -11.98 3.18 2.07
N GLY A 84 -11.12 2.19 2.28
CA GLY A 84 -9.96 1.99 1.42
C GLY A 84 -9.74 0.53 1.10
N ASN A 85 -9.09 0.31 -0.01
CA ASN A 85 -8.59 -0.99 -0.41
C ASN A 85 -7.22 -0.84 -1.07
N GLY A 86 -6.39 -1.86 -0.98
CA GLY A 86 -5.05 -1.77 -1.52
C GLY A 86 -4.27 -3.05 -1.37
N VAL A 87 -2.96 -2.89 -1.40
CA VAL A 87 -2.01 -3.98 -1.27
C VAL A 87 -0.90 -3.61 -0.28
N ALA A 88 -0.38 -4.63 0.40
CA ALA A 88 0.81 -4.55 1.23
C ALA A 88 1.88 -5.51 0.69
N MET A 89 3.13 -5.10 0.75
CA MET A 89 4.29 -5.92 0.39
C MET A 89 5.38 -5.73 1.44
N VAL A 90 6.15 -6.78 1.68
CA VAL A 90 7.33 -6.72 2.54
C VAL A 90 8.59 -7.03 1.75
N ARG A 91 9.71 -6.53 2.23
CA ARG A 91 11.02 -6.75 1.62
C ARG A 91 11.77 -7.84 2.35
N SER A 92 12.23 -8.84 1.63
CA SER A 92 13.06 -9.92 2.18
C SER A 92 14.39 -9.35 2.66
N LYS A 93 14.75 -9.64 3.92
CA LYS A 93 16.04 -9.23 4.49
C LYS A 93 17.23 -9.94 3.86
N THR A 94 17.00 -11.15 3.37
CA THR A 94 18.07 -11.98 2.81
C THR A 94 18.35 -11.67 1.35
N THR A 95 17.31 -11.47 0.55
CA THR A 95 17.43 -11.26 -0.90
C THR A 95 17.22 -9.82 -1.35
N GLY A 96 16.62 -8.97 -0.50
CA GLY A 96 16.18 -7.62 -0.85
C GLY A 96 14.99 -7.59 -1.82
N ALA A 97 14.45 -8.76 -2.20
CA ALA A 97 13.29 -8.86 -3.08
C ALA A 97 11.99 -8.51 -2.35
N TRP A 98 11.02 -7.96 -3.08
CA TRP A 98 9.67 -7.73 -2.58
C TRP A 98 8.83 -8.99 -2.65
N SER A 99 7.96 -9.19 -1.66
CA SER A 99 6.96 -10.27 -1.65
C SER A 99 5.90 -10.10 -2.73
N ALA A 100 5.06 -11.10 -2.91
CA ALA A 100 3.78 -10.92 -3.59
C ALA A 100 2.92 -9.88 -2.85
N PRO A 101 2.05 -9.11 -3.56
CA PRO A 101 1.17 -8.13 -2.95
C PRO A 101 -0.01 -8.80 -2.23
N ALA A 102 -0.08 -8.69 -0.92
CA ALA A 102 -1.22 -9.14 -0.13
C ALA A 102 -2.31 -8.07 -0.11
N PHE A 103 -3.57 -8.46 -0.24
CA PHE A 103 -4.70 -7.53 -0.23
C PHE A 103 -5.02 -7.06 1.19
N ILE A 104 -5.26 -5.75 1.29
CA ILE A 104 -5.66 -5.07 2.53
C ILE A 104 -6.92 -4.23 2.30
N ALA A 105 -7.58 -3.88 3.40
CA ALA A 105 -8.70 -2.96 3.44
C ALA A 105 -8.55 -1.99 4.61
N SER A 106 -9.20 -0.85 4.51
CA SER A 106 -9.35 0.09 5.62
C SER A 106 -10.78 0.61 5.67
N ALA A 107 -11.25 0.89 6.88
CA ALA A 107 -12.54 1.56 7.09
C ALA A 107 -12.41 2.49 8.30
N GLU A 108 -12.91 3.71 8.14
CA GLU A 108 -12.92 4.72 9.18
C GLU A 108 -14.20 5.53 9.13
N GLY A 109 -14.79 5.78 10.29
CA GLY A 109 -15.86 6.74 10.45
C GLY A 109 -15.28 8.16 10.53
N SER A 110 -15.79 9.08 9.74
CA SER A 110 -15.39 10.49 9.80
C SER A 110 -16.59 11.38 10.15
N TYR A 111 -16.38 12.29 11.10
CA TYR A 111 -17.32 13.37 11.40
C TYR A 111 -16.76 14.66 10.80
N GLY A 112 -17.53 15.33 9.95
CA GLY A 112 -17.14 16.61 9.40
C GLY A 112 -18.11 17.14 8.35
N LEU A 113 -18.16 18.46 8.19
CA LEU A 113 -18.99 19.19 7.23
C LEU A 113 -18.48 19.05 5.78
N GLN A 114 -18.12 17.83 5.37
CA GLN A 114 -17.67 17.59 4.00
C GLN A 114 -18.84 17.09 3.15
N ILE A 115 -19.15 17.83 2.10
CA ILE A 115 -20.11 17.45 1.07
C ILE A 115 -19.32 17.02 -0.14
N GLY A 116 -19.43 15.74 -0.54
CA GLY A 116 -18.79 15.21 -1.74
C GLY A 116 -18.11 13.86 -1.55
N ALA A 117 -17.52 13.38 -2.64
CA ALA A 117 -16.66 12.22 -2.66
C ALA A 117 -15.24 12.67 -3.06
N GLN A 118 -14.23 12.21 -2.33
CA GLN A 118 -12.83 12.47 -2.61
C GLN A 118 -12.08 11.14 -2.68
N GLU A 119 -11.32 10.96 -3.73
CA GLU A 119 -10.40 9.84 -3.87
C GLU A 119 -8.98 10.27 -3.56
N SER A 120 -8.23 9.42 -2.91
CA SER A 120 -6.81 9.61 -2.65
C SER A 120 -6.07 8.29 -2.67
N VAL A 121 -4.80 8.36 -3.07
CA VAL A 121 -3.86 7.25 -2.91
C VAL A 121 -2.91 7.61 -1.79
N ILE A 122 -2.76 6.72 -0.84
CA ILE A 122 -1.83 6.89 0.27
C ILE A 122 -0.82 5.74 0.21
N ILE A 123 0.45 6.09 0.29
CA ILE A 123 1.54 5.14 0.37
C ILE A 123 2.16 5.27 1.76
N TYR A 124 2.22 4.14 2.47
CA TYR A 124 2.92 4.03 3.74
C TYR A 124 4.20 3.23 3.51
N LEU A 125 5.35 3.83 3.80
CA LEU A 125 6.61 3.12 3.89
C LEU A 125 6.84 2.69 5.33
N LEU A 126 6.93 1.40 5.56
CA LEU A 126 7.21 0.79 6.85
C LEU A 126 8.73 0.69 6.98
N MET A 127 9.33 1.60 7.76
CA MET A 127 10.78 1.79 7.82
C MET A 127 11.49 0.83 8.78
N ASN A 128 10.73 0.12 9.61
CA ASN A 128 11.28 -0.85 10.55
C ASN A 128 10.29 -1.98 10.85
N GLU A 129 10.76 -3.00 11.58
CA GLU A 129 9.93 -4.17 11.94
C GLU A 129 8.81 -3.84 12.91
N SER A 130 8.99 -2.84 13.77
CA SER A 130 7.94 -2.47 14.71
C SER A 130 6.70 -1.95 13.99
N ALA A 131 6.86 -1.34 12.81
CA ALA A 131 5.77 -0.90 11.96
C ALA A 131 5.04 -2.07 11.25
N LEU A 132 5.72 -3.21 11.06
CA LEU A 132 5.11 -4.41 10.44
C LEU A 132 4.30 -5.23 11.44
N LYS A 133 4.73 -5.31 12.70
CA LYS A 133 4.13 -6.19 13.71
C LYS A 133 2.61 -6.05 13.87
N PRO A 134 2.04 -4.85 14.00
CA PRO A 134 0.59 -4.70 14.16
C PRO A 134 -0.17 -5.23 12.94
N LEU A 135 0.30 -4.92 11.73
CA LEU A 135 -0.32 -5.42 10.49
C LEU A 135 -0.34 -6.96 10.44
N LEU A 136 0.77 -7.59 10.84
CA LEU A 136 0.88 -9.06 10.90
C LEU A 136 0.04 -9.65 12.03
N GLY A 137 -0.20 -8.90 13.09
CA GLY A 137 -1.09 -9.24 14.20
C GLY A 137 -2.58 -9.14 13.86
N GLY A 138 -2.92 -8.61 12.69
CA GLY A 138 -4.30 -8.56 12.18
C GLY A 138 -4.87 -7.15 11.98
N SER A 139 -4.25 -6.11 12.55
CA SER A 139 -4.61 -4.72 12.28
C SER A 139 -3.43 -3.79 12.52
N LEU A 140 -3.32 -2.76 11.72
CA LEU A 140 -2.40 -1.65 11.92
C LEU A 140 -3.21 -0.36 12.04
N ASP A 141 -3.25 0.21 13.23
CA ASP A 141 -3.87 1.51 13.48
C ASP A 141 -2.76 2.58 13.51
N ILE A 142 -2.71 3.37 12.44
CA ILE A 142 -1.68 4.41 12.27
C ILE A 142 -2.02 5.60 13.17
N GLY A 143 -1.06 5.97 13.99
CA GLY A 143 -1.22 7.01 15.00
C GLY A 143 -1.62 6.49 16.38
N VAL A 144 -2.04 5.23 16.49
CA VAL A 144 -2.29 4.52 17.75
C VAL A 144 -1.22 3.48 18.00
N ASP A 145 -1.09 2.50 17.09
CA ASP A 145 -0.11 1.42 17.22
C ASP A 145 1.30 1.88 16.87
N VAL A 146 1.41 2.71 15.84
CA VAL A 146 2.69 3.19 15.29
C VAL A 146 2.57 4.64 14.85
N ALA A 147 3.54 5.46 15.25
CA ALA A 147 3.64 6.85 14.81
C ALA A 147 3.95 6.92 13.31
N ALA A 148 3.36 7.88 12.64
CA ALA A 148 3.60 8.15 11.23
C ALA A 148 3.98 9.61 11.00
N THR A 149 4.88 9.83 10.05
CA THR A 149 5.37 11.16 9.67
C THR A 149 5.21 11.33 8.15
N ALA A 150 4.92 12.56 7.71
CA ALA A 150 4.93 12.89 6.30
C ALA A 150 6.32 12.62 5.70
N GLY A 151 6.35 11.86 4.63
CA GLY A 151 7.60 11.58 3.92
C GLY A 151 8.11 12.83 3.18
N PRO A 152 9.42 13.05 3.09
CA PRO A 152 10.01 14.13 2.33
C PRO A 152 9.85 13.87 0.84
N ALA A 153 9.52 14.92 0.07
CA ALA A 153 9.55 14.82 -1.38
C ALA A 153 11.00 14.76 -1.90
N ASP A 154 11.19 14.12 -3.06
CA ASP A 154 12.50 14.06 -3.74
C ASP A 154 12.82 15.37 -4.46
N THR A 155 13.02 16.43 -3.69
CA THR A 155 13.35 17.77 -4.18
C THR A 155 14.86 18.10 -4.09
N GLY A 156 15.70 17.08 -3.83
CA GLY A 156 17.15 17.23 -3.71
C GLY A 156 17.61 17.81 -2.37
N GLY A 157 16.71 17.96 -1.39
CA GLY A 157 17.04 18.36 -0.03
C GLY A 157 17.63 17.21 0.79
N LYS A 158 18.35 17.55 1.88
CA LYS A 158 18.77 16.54 2.86
C LYS A 158 17.55 16.09 3.67
N ILE A 159 17.40 14.78 3.81
CA ILE A 159 16.41 14.17 4.68
C ILE A 159 16.88 14.39 6.13
N ASP A 160 16.03 14.99 6.97
CA ASP A 160 16.36 15.21 8.36
C ASP A 160 16.36 13.89 9.17
N THR A 161 17.09 13.90 10.29
CA THR A 161 17.25 12.70 11.14
C THR A 161 15.95 12.24 11.79
N THR A 162 15.02 13.15 12.06
CA THR A 162 13.71 12.80 12.65
C THR A 162 12.87 12.01 11.64
N THR A 163 12.86 12.43 10.40
CA THR A 163 12.20 11.72 9.30
C THR A 163 12.81 10.34 9.09
N MET A 164 14.14 10.22 9.14
CA MET A 164 14.82 8.93 8.99
C MET A 164 14.54 7.93 10.13
N GLN A 165 14.19 8.43 11.32
CA GLN A 165 13.86 7.62 12.49
C GLN A 165 12.36 7.28 12.58
N ALA A 166 11.52 7.88 11.76
CA ALA A 166 10.09 7.63 11.78
C ALA A 166 9.81 6.16 11.39
N PRO A 167 9.00 5.42 12.17
CA PRO A 167 8.67 4.03 11.86
C PRO A 167 7.83 3.90 10.60
N ILE A 168 6.99 4.91 10.30
CA ILE A 168 6.18 4.96 9.07
C ILE A 168 6.33 6.33 8.42
N LEU A 169 6.65 6.34 7.12
CA LEU A 169 6.60 7.53 6.28
C LEU A 169 5.37 7.47 5.38
N VAL A 170 4.65 8.59 5.28
CA VAL A 170 3.38 8.66 4.55
C VAL A 170 3.50 9.61 3.37
N TYR A 171 3.02 9.16 2.23
CA TYR A 171 2.91 9.92 0.99
C TYR A 171 1.47 9.88 0.49
N SER A 172 0.97 11.00 -0.03
CA SER A 172 -0.40 11.08 -0.54
C SER A 172 -0.46 11.73 -1.92
N SER A 173 -1.38 11.26 -2.75
CA SER A 173 -1.69 11.90 -4.03
C SER A 173 -2.50 13.19 -3.86
N ALA A 174 -3.26 13.34 -2.76
CA ALA A 174 -4.06 14.52 -2.49
C ALA A 174 -3.21 15.68 -1.97
N GLU A 175 -3.40 16.86 -2.54
CA GLU A 175 -2.77 18.09 -2.05
C GLU A 175 -3.36 18.51 -0.70
N GLY A 176 -2.52 19.07 0.18
CA GLY A 176 -2.97 19.61 1.48
C GLY A 176 -3.21 18.60 2.60
N LEU A 177 -3.08 17.31 2.36
CA LEU A 177 -3.25 16.26 3.39
C LEU A 177 -2.12 16.25 4.44
N PHE A 178 -1.06 17.00 4.22
CA PHE A 178 0.15 17.00 5.06
C PHE A 178 0.15 18.07 6.16
N ALA A 179 -0.90 18.87 6.32
CA ALA A 179 -0.98 19.88 7.37
C ALA A 179 -1.45 19.30 8.72
N GLY A 180 -0.70 18.34 9.27
CA GLY A 180 -0.66 18.04 10.69
C GLY A 180 -1.86 17.33 11.35
N ALA A 181 -3.02 17.24 10.73
CA ALA A 181 -4.24 16.70 11.37
C ALA A 181 -4.78 15.41 10.74
N ALA A 182 -4.20 14.93 9.66
CA ALA A 182 -4.82 13.94 8.78
C ALA A 182 -4.30 12.50 8.95
N PHE A 183 -3.34 12.25 9.84
CA PHE A 183 -2.80 10.90 10.04
C PHE A 183 -3.40 10.14 11.23
N LYS A 184 -4.62 10.47 11.62
CA LYS A 184 -5.44 9.49 12.33
C LYS A 184 -5.99 8.56 11.26
N GLY A 185 -5.12 7.65 10.82
CA GLY A 185 -5.49 6.62 9.86
C GLY A 185 -6.35 5.61 10.56
N GLY A 186 -7.51 5.30 10.01
CA GLY A 186 -8.28 4.15 10.45
C GLY A 186 -7.50 2.85 10.31
N GLY A 187 -7.98 1.80 10.98
CA GLY A 187 -7.31 0.52 10.99
C GLY A 187 -7.12 -0.06 9.58
N ILE A 188 -5.90 -0.43 9.27
CA ILE A 188 -5.57 -1.20 8.06
C ILE A 188 -5.62 -2.67 8.44
N LEU A 189 -6.46 -3.43 7.75
CA LEU A 189 -6.76 -4.81 8.04
C LEU A 189 -6.41 -5.72 6.86
N PRO A 190 -5.97 -6.96 7.08
CA PRO A 190 -5.89 -7.95 6.01
C PRO A 190 -7.25 -8.17 5.36
N ALA A 191 -7.33 -8.05 4.05
CA ALA A 191 -8.52 -8.45 3.29
C ALA A 191 -8.51 -9.98 3.09
N GLN A 192 -8.68 -10.73 4.20
CA GLN A 192 -8.43 -12.16 4.25
C GLN A 192 -9.18 -12.96 3.18
N LYS A 193 -10.49 -12.66 2.96
CA LYS A 193 -11.29 -13.30 1.91
C LYS A 193 -10.71 -13.10 0.49
N ASN A 194 -10.11 -11.93 0.25
CA ASN A 194 -9.49 -11.64 -1.04
C ASN A 194 -8.14 -12.35 -1.19
N ASN A 195 -7.37 -12.44 -0.11
CA ASN A 195 -6.11 -13.18 -0.06
C ASN A 195 -6.35 -14.68 -0.29
N GLU A 196 -7.35 -15.25 0.37
CA GLU A 196 -7.75 -16.64 0.19
C GLU A 196 -8.29 -16.91 -1.23
N LEU A 197 -9.12 -15.99 -1.75
CA LEU A 197 -9.70 -16.13 -3.10
C LEU A 197 -8.63 -16.10 -4.18
N TYR A 198 -7.62 -15.22 -4.05
CA TYR A 198 -6.62 -15.00 -5.09
C TYR A 198 -5.42 -15.95 -4.98
N TYR A 199 -4.94 -16.18 -3.75
CA TYR A 199 -3.74 -16.98 -3.49
C TYR A 199 -4.01 -18.33 -2.82
N GLY A 200 -5.21 -18.54 -2.27
CA GLY A 200 -5.49 -19.69 -1.39
C GLY A 200 -4.71 -19.65 -0.08
N ARG A 201 -4.26 -18.46 0.36
CA ARG A 201 -3.36 -18.28 1.50
C ARG A 201 -3.77 -17.07 2.35
N ASN A 202 -3.32 -17.06 3.60
CA ASN A 202 -3.43 -15.89 4.46
C ASN A 202 -2.35 -14.84 4.12
N MET A 203 -2.50 -13.63 4.67
CA MET A 203 -1.60 -12.53 4.40
C MET A 203 -0.15 -12.82 4.80
N ASN A 204 0.06 -13.46 5.97
CA ASN A 204 1.40 -13.75 6.45
C ASN A 204 2.15 -14.70 5.51
N ASP A 205 1.48 -15.75 5.03
CA ASP A 205 2.05 -16.66 4.04
C ASP A 205 2.43 -15.90 2.76
N ILE A 206 1.53 -15.05 2.25
CA ILE A 206 1.77 -14.27 1.03
C ILE A 206 2.99 -13.34 1.18
N LEU A 207 3.15 -12.73 2.34
CA LEU A 207 4.22 -11.77 2.57
C LEU A 207 5.59 -12.42 2.82
N PHE A 208 5.63 -13.65 3.34
CA PHE A 208 6.89 -14.26 3.77
C PHE A 208 7.28 -15.54 3.02
N ASP A 209 6.36 -16.18 2.30
CA ASP A 209 6.69 -17.33 1.47
C ASP A 209 7.19 -16.87 0.08
N PRO A 210 8.49 -17.03 -0.24
CA PRO A 210 9.04 -16.61 -1.51
C PRO A 210 8.54 -17.44 -2.71
N ALA A 211 7.87 -18.57 -2.47
CA ALA A 211 7.27 -19.39 -3.53
C ALA A 211 5.95 -18.83 -4.04
N ILE A 212 5.27 -17.99 -3.25
CA ILE A 212 4.00 -17.40 -3.65
C ILE A 212 4.22 -16.32 -4.71
N ARG A 213 3.50 -16.45 -5.80
CA ARG A 213 3.45 -15.49 -6.89
C ARG A 213 2.00 -15.11 -7.15
N PRO A 214 1.72 -13.91 -7.67
CA PRO A 214 0.38 -13.58 -8.15
C PRO A 214 -0.07 -14.59 -9.17
N THR A 215 -1.33 -15.02 -9.08
CA THR A 215 -1.94 -15.83 -10.13
C THR A 215 -2.06 -14.94 -11.35
N ALA A 216 -1.37 -15.30 -12.42
CA ALA A 216 -1.55 -14.62 -13.69
C ALA A 216 -2.92 -15.01 -14.26
N THR A 217 -3.74 -14.07 -14.56
CA THR A 217 -4.91 -14.21 -15.42
C THR A 217 -4.68 -13.50 -16.74
#